data_efec20b3cff207da341138c3951e78c2
#
_entry.id   efec20b3cff207da341138c3951e78c2
#
_cell.length_a   1.000
_cell.length_b   1.000
_cell.length_c   1.000
_cell.angle_alpha   90.00
_cell.angle_beta   90.00
_cell.angle_gamma   90.00
#
_symmetry.space_group_name_H-M   'P 1'
#
loop_
_entity.id
_entity.type
_entity.pdbx_description
1 polymer ?
#
loop_
_entity_poly.entity_id
_entity_poly.type
_entity_poly.pdbx_seq_one_letter_code
_entity_poly.pdbx_strand_id
1 'polypeptide(L)'
;RNCAEHEFLDAGKPISISVHIEYSESDIMLLHSRSVLCKVKDYERWLADFQSKIPSYQDGILSFTFIVTPNMATRYSDGFSKHNEYIPEVLPKIYHIDQNRNLEALQNDVFSFYDKESFQKLKDNQCTFDPARTCNRCFQCIGLINKKTPEELTVFETVRLLQYKLFHTNLTQFAEKVNRYFHANGSPSQEVRYVLDYDTDNLLHVSTQIYNKDRHNLVGPLNMLSEGLRSIYALSLLEAYIDEENTLPSIIMMEDPEIYLHPQLQKSASEILYRLSKKNQVIFSTHSPNLIFNFSSRQIREVVLNERYFTTIHTETDVDEILDDLGYTANDLMNVSFVFIVEGKQDSNRLPLLLEKYYSEIYDENGNLQRISIVPVNSCTNIKTYANLKYINKLYLKDQFLMIRDSDG
;
A
#
# COMPACT_ATOMS: atom_id res chain seq x y z
N ARG A 1 -10.19 -5.76 -4.90
CA ARG A 1 -10.41 -7.20 -5.16
C ARG A 1 -11.89 -7.41 -5.45
N ASN A 2 -12.21 -8.15 -6.51
CA ASN A 2 -13.60 -8.56 -6.75
C ASN A 2 -13.94 -9.70 -5.80
N CYS A 3 -15.07 -9.59 -5.12
CA CYS A 3 -15.58 -10.65 -4.26
C CYS A 3 -15.96 -11.87 -5.14
N ALA A 4 -15.72 -13.08 -4.66
CA ALA A 4 -16.07 -14.31 -5.35
C ALA A 4 -17.24 -15.03 -4.65
N GLU A 5 -17.99 -15.84 -5.36
CA GLU A 5 -19.17 -16.52 -4.79
C GLU A 5 -18.87 -17.35 -3.54
N HIS A 6 -17.70 -17.98 -3.49
CA HIS A 6 -17.28 -18.79 -2.35
C HIS A 6 -16.89 -17.97 -1.09
N GLU A 7 -16.79 -16.65 -1.18
CA GLU A 7 -16.51 -15.78 -0.05
C GLU A 7 -17.79 -15.45 0.77
N PHE A 8 -18.97 -15.82 0.28
CA PHE A 8 -20.20 -15.68 1.03
C PHE A 8 -20.39 -16.87 1.99
N LEU A 9 -20.47 -16.58 3.29
CA LEU A 9 -20.78 -17.58 4.30
C LEU A 9 -22.17 -18.21 4.08
N ASP A 10 -23.12 -17.41 3.62
CA ASP A 10 -24.50 -17.81 3.26
C ASP A 10 -24.80 -17.19 1.89
N ALA A 11 -24.94 -18.03 0.88
CA ALA A 11 -25.15 -17.60 -0.51
C ALA A 11 -26.40 -16.71 -0.71
N GLY A 12 -27.34 -16.72 0.25
CA GLY A 12 -28.55 -15.90 0.23
C GLY A 12 -28.43 -14.55 0.93
N LYS A 13 -27.32 -14.29 1.66
CA LYS A 13 -27.14 -13.10 2.46
C LYS A 13 -26.02 -12.20 1.93
N PRO A 14 -26.18 -10.86 2.00
CA PRO A 14 -25.12 -9.96 1.62
C PRO A 14 -23.97 -9.97 2.63
N ILE A 15 -22.77 -9.67 2.16
CA ILE A 15 -21.63 -9.30 3.01
C ILE A 15 -21.79 -7.82 3.36
N SER A 16 -21.70 -7.49 4.64
CA SER A 16 -21.81 -6.11 5.14
C SER A 16 -20.62 -5.77 6.01
N ILE A 17 -19.98 -4.63 5.70
CA ILE A 17 -18.82 -4.11 6.45
C ILE A 17 -19.17 -2.69 6.88
N SER A 18 -19.30 -2.48 8.19
CA SER A 18 -19.48 -1.14 8.75
C SER A 18 -18.13 -0.45 8.89
N VAL A 19 -18.03 0.77 8.39
CA VAL A 19 -16.81 1.55 8.33
C VAL A 19 -17.03 2.91 8.97
N HIS A 20 -16.09 3.32 9.79
CA HIS A 20 -16.01 4.64 10.39
C HIS A 20 -14.64 5.23 10.08
N ILE A 21 -14.60 6.35 9.40
CA ILE A 21 -13.38 7.05 9.02
C ILE A 21 -13.36 8.41 9.70
N GLU A 22 -12.33 8.65 10.49
CA GLU A 22 -12.06 9.94 11.09
C GLU A 22 -11.25 10.81 10.14
N TYR A 23 -11.74 12.01 9.84
CA TYR A 23 -11.05 13.01 9.04
C TYR A 23 -10.57 14.14 9.95
N SER A 24 -9.30 14.48 9.84
CA SER A 24 -8.77 15.68 10.48
C SER A 24 -9.27 16.95 9.76
N GLU A 25 -9.18 18.10 10.42
CA GLU A 25 -9.48 19.39 9.76
C GLU A 25 -8.63 19.60 8.49
N SER A 26 -7.37 19.17 8.51
CA SER A 26 -6.47 19.24 7.34
C SER A 26 -6.96 18.37 6.18
N ASP A 27 -7.53 17.20 6.45
CA ASP A 27 -8.07 16.32 5.41
C ASP A 27 -9.28 16.94 4.73
N ILE A 28 -10.17 17.54 5.52
CA ILE A 28 -11.36 18.24 5.01
C ILE A 28 -10.95 19.48 4.20
N MET A 29 -9.97 20.26 4.66
CA MET A 29 -9.43 21.39 3.90
C MET A 29 -8.80 20.93 2.58
N LEU A 30 -8.16 19.76 2.57
CA LEU A 30 -7.61 19.18 1.35
C LEU A 30 -8.72 18.78 0.37
N LEU A 31 -9.79 18.15 0.81
CA LEU A 31 -10.97 17.84 -0.02
C LEU A 31 -11.59 19.12 -0.61
N HIS A 32 -11.70 20.18 0.18
CA HIS A 32 -12.16 21.50 -0.28
C HIS A 32 -11.23 22.09 -1.35
N SER A 33 -9.91 22.12 -1.11
CA SER A 33 -8.92 22.65 -2.06
C SER A 33 -8.97 21.96 -3.42
N ARG A 34 -9.33 20.68 -3.42
CA ARG A 34 -9.50 19.85 -4.62
C ARG A 34 -10.89 19.97 -5.25
N SER A 35 -11.77 20.76 -4.65
CA SER A 35 -13.16 20.91 -5.10
C SER A 35 -13.90 19.57 -5.22
N VAL A 36 -13.62 18.64 -4.29
CA VAL A 36 -14.28 17.33 -4.26
C VAL A 36 -15.78 17.55 -3.98
N LEU A 37 -16.63 16.84 -4.68
CA LEU A 37 -18.10 16.91 -4.69
C LEU A 37 -18.70 18.24 -5.18
N CYS A 38 -18.08 19.38 -4.95
CA CYS A 38 -18.61 20.68 -5.39
C CYS A 38 -17.52 21.72 -5.64
N LYS A 39 -17.75 22.61 -6.62
CA LYS A 39 -16.82 23.66 -7.03
C LYS A 39 -17.11 24.99 -6.35
N VAL A 40 -17.30 24.98 -5.03
CA VAL A 40 -17.55 26.18 -4.24
C VAL A 40 -16.24 26.63 -3.56
N LYS A 41 -15.83 27.88 -3.78
CA LYS A 41 -14.58 28.43 -3.22
C LYS A 41 -14.69 28.77 -1.73
N ASP A 42 -15.87 29.15 -1.27
CA ASP A 42 -16.13 29.45 0.12
C ASP A 42 -16.23 28.15 0.94
N TYR A 43 -15.41 28.04 1.97
CA TYR A 43 -15.27 26.81 2.75
C TYR A 43 -16.56 26.43 3.49
N GLU A 44 -17.23 27.40 4.13
CA GLU A 44 -18.45 27.09 4.91
C GLU A 44 -19.61 26.65 4.01
N ARG A 45 -19.75 27.28 2.85
CA ARG A 45 -20.75 26.86 1.85
C ARG A 45 -20.39 25.51 1.24
N TRP A 46 -19.13 25.27 0.97
CA TRP A 46 -18.66 23.98 0.49
C TRP A 46 -18.94 22.88 1.54
N LEU A 47 -18.63 23.13 2.82
CA LEU A 47 -18.85 22.17 3.90
C LEU A 47 -20.36 21.86 4.09
N ALA A 48 -21.22 22.86 4.00
CA ALA A 48 -22.68 22.67 4.06
C ALA A 48 -23.19 21.81 2.89
N ASP A 49 -22.70 22.03 1.67
CA ASP A 49 -23.03 21.20 0.50
C ASP A 49 -22.46 19.78 0.62
N PHE A 50 -21.23 19.64 1.11
CA PHE A 50 -20.58 18.36 1.40
C PHE A 50 -21.44 17.55 2.40
N GLN A 51 -21.83 18.13 3.52
CA GLN A 51 -22.67 17.47 4.53
C GLN A 51 -24.07 17.13 4.00
N SER A 52 -24.63 17.96 3.11
CA SER A 52 -25.92 17.66 2.49
C SER A 52 -25.86 16.44 1.57
N LYS A 53 -24.72 16.23 0.88
CA LYS A 53 -24.46 15.08 0.00
C LYS A 53 -24.07 13.82 0.76
N ILE A 54 -23.42 14.00 1.91
CA ILE A 54 -22.98 12.91 2.79
C ILE A 54 -23.50 13.16 4.21
N PRO A 55 -24.80 12.92 4.49
CA PRO A 55 -25.40 13.18 5.79
C PRO A 55 -24.79 12.38 6.95
N SER A 56 -24.11 11.26 6.64
CA SER A 56 -23.43 10.42 7.62
C SER A 56 -22.05 10.95 8.05
N TYR A 57 -21.60 12.07 7.48
CA TYR A 57 -20.44 12.79 7.97
C TYR A 57 -20.85 13.75 9.07
N GLN A 58 -20.49 13.42 10.32
CA GLN A 58 -20.81 14.20 11.52
C GLN A 58 -19.59 14.24 12.44
N ASP A 59 -19.30 15.40 13.00
CA ASP A 59 -18.23 15.61 13.98
C ASP A 59 -16.85 15.06 13.54
N GLY A 60 -16.51 15.20 12.26
CA GLY A 60 -15.24 14.70 11.69
C GLY A 60 -15.25 13.21 11.32
N ILE A 61 -16.35 12.50 11.56
CA ILE A 61 -16.44 11.06 11.31
C ILE A 61 -17.41 10.79 10.14
N LEU A 62 -16.92 10.09 9.13
CA LEU A 62 -17.73 9.50 8.08
C LEU A 62 -18.10 8.07 8.45
N SER A 63 -19.38 7.78 8.57
CA SER A 63 -19.90 6.45 8.89
C SER A 63 -20.71 5.88 7.73
N PHE A 64 -20.40 4.66 7.29
CA PHE A 64 -21.17 3.99 6.24
C PHE A 64 -21.05 2.46 6.35
N THR A 65 -21.94 1.76 5.66
CA THR A 65 -21.87 0.31 5.51
C THR A 65 -21.62 -0.03 4.04
N PHE A 66 -20.50 -0.68 3.78
CA PHE A 66 -20.20 -1.28 2.47
C PHE A 66 -20.91 -2.62 2.38
N ILE A 67 -21.71 -2.82 1.35
CA ILE A 67 -22.54 -4.02 1.16
C ILE A 67 -22.21 -4.65 -0.19
N VAL A 68 -21.89 -5.93 -0.16
CA VAL A 68 -21.79 -6.75 -1.37
C VAL A 68 -22.95 -7.72 -1.38
N THR A 69 -23.80 -7.59 -2.39
CA THR A 69 -24.99 -8.46 -2.53
C THR A 69 -24.61 -9.77 -3.20
N PRO A 70 -25.41 -10.86 -3.04
CA PRO A 70 -25.12 -12.15 -3.67
C PRO A 70 -24.96 -12.12 -5.20
N ASN A 71 -25.55 -11.12 -5.87
CA ASN A 71 -25.36 -10.88 -7.31
C ASN A 71 -24.14 -9.99 -7.63
N MET A 72 -23.19 -9.89 -6.71
CA MET A 72 -21.94 -9.11 -6.82
C MET A 72 -22.10 -7.59 -6.97
N ALA A 73 -23.28 -7.04 -6.78
CA ALA A 73 -23.47 -5.61 -6.78
C ALA A 73 -22.99 -4.99 -5.45
N THR A 74 -22.23 -3.92 -5.56
CA THR A 74 -21.69 -3.19 -4.39
C THR A 74 -22.54 -1.95 -4.09
N ARG A 75 -22.67 -1.62 -2.81
CA ARG A 75 -23.41 -0.45 -2.34
C ARG A 75 -22.71 0.18 -1.13
N TYR A 76 -22.82 1.50 -1.04
CA TYR A 76 -22.37 2.28 0.12
C TYR A 76 -23.61 2.88 0.80
N SER A 77 -24.06 2.27 1.89
CA SER A 77 -25.21 2.77 2.65
C SER A 77 -24.72 3.68 3.78
N ASP A 78 -25.24 4.90 3.80
CA ASP A 78 -24.93 5.91 4.82
C ASP A 78 -25.95 5.94 5.97
N GLY A 79 -26.88 4.99 6.00
CA GLY A 79 -27.98 4.95 6.96
C GLY A 79 -29.18 5.83 6.57
N PHE A 80 -28.99 6.81 5.70
CA PHE A 80 -30.05 7.69 5.16
C PHE A 80 -30.52 7.20 3.78
N SER A 81 -29.61 6.65 3.01
CA SER A 81 -29.88 6.06 1.70
C SER A 81 -29.35 4.61 1.61
N LYS A 82 -29.95 3.81 0.71
CA LYS A 82 -29.47 2.45 0.43
C LYS A 82 -28.13 2.44 -0.30
N HIS A 83 -27.82 3.50 -1.02
CA HIS A 83 -26.59 3.71 -1.75
C HIS A 83 -26.34 5.20 -1.94
N ASN A 84 -25.26 5.70 -1.38
CA ASN A 84 -24.79 7.06 -1.56
C ASN A 84 -23.60 7.04 -2.54
N GLU A 85 -23.80 7.59 -3.73
CA GLU A 85 -22.81 7.62 -4.81
C GLU A 85 -21.63 8.55 -4.56
N TYR A 86 -21.76 9.47 -3.58
CA TYR A 86 -20.72 10.43 -3.23
C TYR A 86 -19.66 9.87 -2.27
N ILE A 87 -19.97 8.82 -1.52
CA ILE A 87 -19.04 8.22 -0.56
C ILE A 87 -17.72 7.78 -1.24
N PRO A 88 -17.73 7.06 -2.38
CA PRO A 88 -16.48 6.63 -3.04
C PRO A 88 -15.54 7.78 -3.42
N GLU A 89 -16.09 8.99 -3.69
CA GLU A 89 -15.30 10.14 -4.12
C GLU A 89 -14.48 10.77 -2.99
N VAL A 90 -14.90 10.54 -1.76
CA VAL A 90 -14.23 11.11 -0.56
C VAL A 90 -13.38 10.10 0.18
N LEU A 91 -13.47 8.81 -0.16
CA LEU A 91 -12.69 7.78 0.51
C LEU A 91 -11.18 7.97 0.29
N PRO A 92 -10.36 7.67 1.31
CA PRO A 92 -8.92 7.58 1.14
C PRO A 92 -8.57 6.48 0.12
N LYS A 93 -7.43 6.63 -0.54
CA LYS A 93 -6.92 5.59 -1.43
C LYS A 93 -6.54 4.35 -0.62
N ILE A 94 -6.92 3.18 -1.12
CA ILE A 94 -6.61 1.91 -0.48
C ILE A 94 -5.56 1.20 -1.34
N TYR A 95 -4.40 0.91 -0.76
CA TYR A 95 -3.37 0.07 -1.35
C TYR A 95 -3.46 -1.32 -0.73
N HIS A 96 -3.73 -2.33 -1.55
CA HIS A 96 -3.72 -3.72 -1.13
C HIS A 96 -2.58 -4.47 -1.81
N ILE A 97 -1.68 -5.02 -1.01
CA ILE A 97 -0.54 -5.80 -1.45
C ILE A 97 -0.73 -7.22 -0.92
N ASP A 98 -1.06 -8.13 -1.80
CA ASP A 98 -1.21 -9.55 -1.51
C ASP A 98 0.14 -10.26 -1.40
N GLN A 99 0.12 -11.54 -1.03
CA GLN A 99 1.33 -12.38 -0.92
C GLN A 99 2.06 -12.53 -2.26
N ASN A 100 1.35 -12.46 -3.40
CA ASN A 100 1.95 -12.60 -4.73
C ASN A 100 2.72 -11.36 -5.17
N ARG A 101 2.61 -10.25 -4.42
CA ARG A 101 3.28 -8.98 -4.75
C ARG A 101 3.00 -8.54 -6.19
N ASN A 102 1.72 -8.57 -6.60
CA ASN A 102 1.34 -8.04 -7.90
C ASN A 102 1.51 -6.52 -7.92
N LEU A 103 2.63 -6.07 -8.48
CA LEU A 103 3.03 -4.67 -8.50
C LEU A 103 2.56 -3.92 -9.75
N GLU A 104 1.96 -4.60 -10.73
CA GLU A 104 1.55 -3.98 -11.98
C GLU A 104 0.55 -2.84 -11.75
N ALA A 105 -0.44 -3.08 -10.88
CA ALA A 105 -1.42 -2.05 -10.54
C ALA A 105 -0.77 -0.82 -9.85
N LEU A 106 0.18 -1.06 -8.94
CA LEU A 106 0.92 0.01 -8.27
C LEU A 106 1.80 0.79 -9.25
N GLN A 107 2.47 0.10 -10.18
CA GLN A 107 3.33 0.73 -11.16
C GLN A 107 2.55 1.58 -12.18
N ASN A 108 1.39 1.10 -12.61
CA ASN A 108 0.53 1.83 -13.53
C ASN A 108 -0.02 3.12 -12.91
N ASP A 109 -0.13 3.18 -11.61
CA ASP A 109 -0.53 4.40 -10.89
C ASP A 109 0.50 5.54 -11.03
N VAL A 110 1.77 5.27 -11.38
CA VAL A 110 2.79 6.30 -11.57
C VAL A 110 2.33 7.36 -12.58
N PHE A 111 1.72 6.97 -13.67
CA PHE A 111 1.21 7.93 -14.66
C PHE A 111 0.06 8.78 -14.13
N SER A 112 -0.81 8.21 -13.30
CA SER A 112 -1.94 8.94 -12.74
C SER A 112 -1.53 10.01 -11.73
N PHE A 113 -0.31 9.95 -11.18
CA PHE A 113 0.21 10.95 -10.25
C PHE A 113 0.62 12.25 -10.95
N TYR A 114 1.33 12.14 -12.07
CA TYR A 114 1.95 13.31 -12.69
C TYR A 114 1.04 14.04 -13.69
N ASP A 115 0.05 13.37 -14.30
CA ASP A 115 -0.87 14.00 -15.26
C ASP A 115 -2.29 13.40 -15.19
N LYS A 116 -2.84 13.32 -13.98
CA LYS A 116 -4.20 12.79 -13.73
C LYS A 116 -5.26 13.46 -14.59
N GLU A 117 -5.13 14.77 -14.82
CA GLU A 117 -6.09 15.56 -15.60
C GLU A 117 -6.11 15.14 -17.07
N SER A 118 -4.93 14.96 -17.70
CA SER A 118 -4.83 14.49 -19.08
C SER A 118 -5.38 13.08 -19.25
N PHE A 119 -5.06 12.17 -18.33
CA PHE A 119 -5.57 10.81 -18.38
C PHE A 119 -7.08 10.76 -18.19
N GLN A 120 -7.63 11.55 -17.28
CA GLN A 120 -9.08 11.63 -17.08
C GLN A 120 -9.77 12.17 -18.35
N LYS A 121 -9.24 13.24 -18.96
CA LYS A 121 -9.74 13.76 -20.24
C LYS A 121 -9.70 12.73 -21.38
N LEU A 122 -8.69 11.86 -21.37
CA LEU A 122 -8.60 10.75 -22.35
C LEU A 122 -9.68 9.68 -22.06
N LYS A 123 -9.85 9.26 -20.82
CA LYS A 123 -10.88 8.28 -20.40
C LYS A 123 -12.29 8.76 -20.78
N ASP A 124 -12.58 10.01 -20.47
CA ASP A 124 -13.88 10.62 -20.78
C ASP A 124 -14.03 10.99 -22.27
N ASN A 125 -13.01 10.76 -23.06
CA ASN A 125 -12.95 11.16 -24.45
C ASN A 125 -13.39 12.62 -24.67
N GLN A 126 -12.93 13.54 -23.83
CA GLN A 126 -13.35 14.94 -23.80
C GLN A 126 -12.94 15.70 -25.07
N CYS A 127 -13.75 16.67 -25.46
CA CYS A 127 -13.38 17.61 -26.50
C CYS A 127 -12.38 18.65 -25.96
N THR A 128 -11.35 18.99 -26.73
CA THR A 128 -10.35 20.01 -26.35
C THR A 128 -10.95 21.41 -26.14
N PHE A 129 -12.00 21.75 -26.87
CA PHE A 129 -12.63 23.07 -26.80
C PHE A 129 -13.77 23.16 -25.78
N ASP A 130 -14.44 22.05 -25.51
CA ASP A 130 -15.59 22.00 -24.64
C ASP A 130 -15.55 20.73 -23.79
N PRO A 131 -15.06 20.81 -22.53
CA PRO A 131 -14.95 19.65 -21.64
C PRO A 131 -16.28 18.92 -21.37
N ALA A 132 -17.43 19.58 -21.57
CA ALA A 132 -18.74 18.96 -21.40
C ALA A 132 -19.15 18.06 -22.57
N ARG A 133 -18.40 18.08 -23.65
CA ARG A 133 -18.71 17.30 -24.87
C ARG A 133 -17.70 16.17 -25.07
N THR A 134 -18.21 15.05 -25.56
CA THR A 134 -17.35 13.98 -26.08
C THR A 134 -16.72 14.39 -27.42
N CYS A 135 -15.50 13.96 -27.66
CA CYS A 135 -14.77 14.27 -28.87
C CYS A 135 -15.41 13.53 -30.07
N ASN A 136 -15.83 14.30 -31.06
CA ASN A 136 -16.37 13.78 -32.33
C ASN A 136 -15.30 13.58 -33.42
N ARG A 137 -14.03 13.69 -33.05
CA ARG A 137 -12.86 13.51 -33.93
C ARG A 137 -12.84 14.45 -35.14
N CYS A 138 -13.35 15.66 -34.98
CA CYS A 138 -13.29 16.70 -36.03
C CYS A 138 -11.87 17.24 -36.27
N PHE A 139 -10.94 16.98 -35.36
CA PHE A 139 -9.54 17.40 -35.39
C PHE A 139 -9.29 18.91 -35.53
N GLN A 140 -10.28 19.76 -35.28
CA GLN A 140 -10.10 21.23 -35.32
C GLN A 140 -9.10 21.72 -34.31
N CYS A 141 -8.93 21.00 -33.17
CA CYS A 141 -7.96 21.30 -32.14
C CYS A 141 -6.49 21.19 -32.60
N ILE A 142 -6.22 20.46 -33.68
CA ILE A 142 -4.84 20.24 -34.17
C ILE A 142 -4.16 21.54 -34.58
N GLY A 143 -4.92 22.50 -35.09
CA GLY A 143 -4.40 23.83 -35.43
C GLY A 143 -3.85 24.61 -34.23
N LEU A 144 -4.39 24.38 -33.03
CA LEU A 144 -3.86 24.95 -31.79
C LEU A 144 -2.71 24.11 -31.25
N ILE A 145 -2.86 22.80 -31.23
CA ILE A 145 -1.87 21.84 -30.72
C ILE A 145 -0.52 22.02 -31.48
N ASN A 146 -0.55 22.14 -32.77
CA ASN A 146 0.64 22.32 -33.62
C ASN A 146 1.38 23.65 -33.43
N LYS A 147 0.82 24.61 -32.67
CA LYS A 147 1.49 25.87 -32.35
C LYS A 147 2.32 25.78 -31.07
N LYS A 148 2.16 24.72 -30.30
CA LYS A 148 2.86 24.47 -29.03
C LYS A 148 4.19 23.79 -29.27
N THR A 149 5.18 24.10 -28.43
CA THR A 149 6.43 23.35 -28.37
C THR A 149 6.22 21.98 -27.72
N PRO A 150 7.10 21.00 -27.94
CA PRO A 150 6.95 19.68 -27.32
C PRO A 150 6.81 19.74 -25.78
N GLU A 151 7.47 20.69 -25.13
CA GLU A 151 7.45 20.88 -23.66
C GLU A 151 6.10 21.45 -23.17
N GLU A 152 5.40 22.18 -24.03
CA GLU A 152 4.09 22.79 -23.71
C GLU A 152 2.92 21.83 -23.97
N LEU A 153 3.16 20.73 -24.68
CA LEU A 153 2.13 19.74 -24.99
C LEU A 153 1.80 18.89 -23.76
N THR A 154 0.53 18.83 -23.41
CA THR A 154 0.05 17.84 -22.44
C THR A 154 -0.01 16.45 -23.06
N VAL A 155 -0.02 15.40 -22.23
CA VAL A 155 -0.20 14.01 -22.70
C VAL A 155 -1.50 13.87 -23.52
N PHE A 156 -2.59 14.52 -23.07
CA PHE A 156 -3.87 14.55 -23.79
C PHE A 156 -3.72 15.12 -25.21
N GLU A 157 -3.05 16.23 -25.36
CA GLU A 157 -2.83 16.87 -26.68
C GLU A 157 -1.91 16.05 -27.57
N THR A 158 -0.90 15.42 -26.99
CA THR A 158 0.01 14.52 -27.71
C THR A 158 -0.73 13.31 -28.28
N VAL A 159 -1.62 12.70 -27.48
CA VAL A 159 -2.47 11.59 -27.95
C VAL A 159 -3.42 12.06 -29.07
N ARG A 160 -4.00 13.26 -28.95
CA ARG A 160 -4.84 13.83 -30.02
C ARG A 160 -4.04 14.04 -31.32
N LEU A 161 -2.82 14.52 -31.22
CA LEU A 161 -1.93 14.67 -32.40
C LEU A 161 -1.59 13.31 -33.02
N LEU A 162 -1.31 12.29 -32.19
CA LEU A 162 -1.07 10.93 -32.67
C LEU A 162 -2.29 10.37 -33.40
N GLN A 163 -3.49 10.50 -32.84
CA GLN A 163 -4.73 10.08 -33.47
C GLN A 163 -4.94 10.76 -34.83
N TYR A 164 -4.70 12.07 -34.89
CA TYR A 164 -4.80 12.83 -36.14
C TYR A 164 -3.83 12.30 -37.22
N LYS A 165 -2.58 12.12 -36.86
CA LYS A 165 -1.56 11.60 -37.79
C LYS A 165 -1.91 10.22 -38.32
N LEU A 166 -2.30 9.29 -37.45
CA LEU A 166 -2.67 7.93 -37.85
C LEU A 166 -3.93 7.93 -38.73
N PHE A 167 -4.95 8.74 -38.38
CA PHE A 167 -6.17 8.84 -39.13
C PHE A 167 -5.91 9.38 -40.55
N HIS A 168 -5.22 10.51 -40.70
CA HIS A 168 -5.00 11.15 -41.98
C HIS A 168 -3.98 10.43 -42.86
N THR A 169 -2.91 9.86 -42.27
CA THR A 169 -1.86 9.24 -43.08
C THR A 169 -2.24 7.86 -43.61
N ASN A 170 -2.97 7.08 -42.82
CA ASN A 170 -3.17 5.66 -43.13
C ASN A 170 -4.63 5.28 -43.33
N LEU A 171 -5.50 5.66 -42.39
CA LEU A 171 -6.87 5.15 -42.37
C LEU A 171 -7.78 5.80 -43.40
N THR A 172 -7.66 7.11 -43.64
CA THR A 172 -8.50 7.81 -44.65
C THR A 172 -8.18 7.31 -46.04
N GLN A 173 -6.91 7.22 -46.39
CA GLN A 173 -6.51 6.74 -47.74
C GLN A 173 -6.90 5.27 -47.95
N PHE A 174 -6.81 4.46 -46.91
CA PHE A 174 -7.24 3.07 -47.01
C PHE A 174 -8.77 2.97 -47.10
N ALA A 175 -9.52 3.77 -46.36
CA ALA A 175 -10.97 3.84 -46.43
C ALA A 175 -11.44 4.23 -47.86
N GLU A 176 -10.80 5.20 -48.48
CA GLU A 176 -11.11 5.61 -49.86
C GLU A 176 -10.92 4.46 -50.88
N LYS A 177 -9.84 3.69 -50.72
CA LYS A 177 -9.61 2.50 -51.54
C LYS A 177 -10.68 1.43 -51.32
N VAL A 178 -11.02 1.16 -50.07
CA VAL A 178 -12.06 0.18 -49.72
C VAL A 178 -13.41 0.63 -50.24
N ASN A 179 -13.77 1.88 -50.07
CA ASN A 179 -15.05 2.43 -50.56
C ASN A 179 -15.18 2.37 -52.08
N ARG A 180 -14.10 2.60 -52.80
CA ARG A 180 -14.10 2.45 -54.26
C ARG A 180 -14.51 1.03 -54.69
N TYR A 181 -13.93 0.02 -54.08
CA TYR A 181 -14.28 -1.37 -54.36
C TYR A 181 -15.64 -1.75 -53.78
N PHE A 182 -16.00 -1.24 -52.63
CA PHE A 182 -17.28 -1.52 -51.97
C PHE A 182 -18.46 -1.00 -52.77
N HIS A 183 -18.33 0.22 -53.34
CA HIS A 183 -19.31 0.79 -54.24
C HIS A 183 -19.41 -0.01 -55.55
N ALA A 184 -18.28 -0.40 -56.13
CA ALA A 184 -18.24 -1.19 -57.35
C ALA A 184 -18.85 -2.59 -57.19
N ASN A 185 -18.74 -3.16 -55.97
CA ASN A 185 -19.21 -4.51 -55.67
C ASN A 185 -20.64 -4.57 -55.14
N GLY A 186 -21.42 -3.49 -55.20
CA GLY A 186 -22.88 -3.55 -54.95
C GLY A 186 -23.40 -2.73 -53.77
N SER A 187 -22.61 -1.85 -53.18
CA SER A 187 -23.06 -0.99 -52.08
C SER A 187 -22.81 0.51 -52.34
N PRO A 188 -23.45 1.10 -53.37
CA PRO A 188 -23.15 2.46 -53.83
C PRO A 188 -23.56 3.56 -52.83
N SER A 189 -24.47 3.26 -51.89
CA SER A 189 -25.01 4.24 -50.94
C SER A 189 -24.39 4.13 -49.53
N GLN A 190 -23.45 3.20 -49.30
CA GLN A 190 -22.82 2.99 -48.00
C GLN A 190 -21.34 3.34 -48.03
N GLU A 191 -20.85 3.98 -47.00
CA GLU A 191 -19.44 4.30 -46.82
C GLU A 191 -18.85 3.59 -45.60
N VAL A 192 -17.67 3.02 -45.80
CA VAL A 192 -16.84 2.48 -44.71
C VAL A 192 -15.97 3.60 -44.18
N ARG A 193 -15.98 3.79 -42.84
CA ARG A 193 -15.10 4.70 -42.14
C ARG A 193 -14.35 3.92 -41.06
N TYR A 194 -13.04 4.04 -41.04
CA TYR A 194 -12.23 3.46 -39.98
C TYR A 194 -12.11 4.46 -38.84
N VAL A 195 -12.31 3.99 -37.63
CA VAL A 195 -12.19 4.78 -36.42
C VAL A 195 -11.09 4.17 -35.57
N LEU A 196 -10.18 5.02 -35.08
CA LEU A 196 -9.14 4.59 -34.15
C LEU A 196 -9.65 4.74 -32.72
N ASP A 197 -9.92 3.64 -32.09
CA ASP A 197 -10.18 3.59 -30.66
C ASP A 197 -8.88 3.24 -29.91
N TYR A 198 -8.75 3.73 -28.72
CA TYR A 198 -7.63 3.43 -27.83
C TYR A 198 -8.17 3.03 -26.46
N ASP A 199 -7.50 2.07 -25.87
CA ASP A 199 -7.71 1.70 -24.48
C ASP A 199 -6.77 2.56 -23.64
N THR A 200 -7.34 3.44 -22.82
CA THR A 200 -6.54 4.33 -21.95
C THR A 200 -5.74 3.58 -20.91
N ASP A 201 -6.18 2.41 -20.51
CA ASP A 201 -5.51 1.62 -19.48
C ASP A 201 -4.32 0.84 -20.08
N ASN A 202 -4.31 0.61 -21.39
CA ASN A 202 -3.25 -0.11 -22.12
C ASN A 202 -2.47 0.76 -23.13
N LEU A 203 -2.76 2.06 -23.21
CA LEU A 203 -2.10 2.94 -24.17
C LEU A 203 -0.60 3.05 -23.91
N LEU A 204 -0.22 3.09 -22.64
CA LEU A 204 1.15 3.15 -22.16
C LEU A 204 1.31 2.16 -21.02
N HIS A 205 2.38 1.40 -21.05
CA HIS A 205 2.73 0.45 -19.99
C HIS A 205 4.07 0.81 -19.38
N VAL A 206 4.12 0.95 -18.06
CA VAL A 206 5.37 1.14 -17.32
C VAL A 206 6.02 -0.23 -17.12
N SER A 207 7.16 -0.44 -17.73
CA SER A 207 8.01 -1.59 -17.44
C SER A 207 9.15 -1.18 -16.52
N THR A 208 9.26 -1.83 -15.38
CA THR A 208 10.38 -1.62 -14.47
C THR A 208 11.57 -2.47 -14.87
N GLN A 209 12.69 -1.82 -15.07
CA GLN A 209 13.96 -2.49 -15.36
C GLN A 209 14.94 -2.28 -14.20
N ILE A 210 15.62 -3.32 -13.83
CA ILE A 210 16.63 -3.29 -12.77
C ILE A 210 18.00 -3.09 -13.39
N TYR A 211 18.73 -2.13 -12.84
CA TYR A 211 20.09 -1.81 -13.27
C TYR A 211 21.06 -1.99 -12.10
N ASN A 212 22.14 -2.72 -12.34
CA ASN A 212 23.20 -2.87 -11.34
C ASN A 212 24.24 -1.76 -11.54
N LYS A 213 24.34 -0.85 -10.59
CA LYS A 213 25.26 0.30 -10.64
C LYS A 213 26.72 -0.10 -10.64
N ASP A 214 27.07 -1.10 -9.87
CA ASP A 214 28.48 -1.52 -9.67
C ASP A 214 29.04 -2.23 -10.91
N ARG A 215 28.18 -2.98 -11.60
CA ARG A 215 28.55 -3.73 -12.79
C ARG A 215 28.23 -3.02 -14.10
N HIS A 216 27.59 -1.85 -14.03
CA HIS A 216 27.10 -1.11 -15.21
C HIS A 216 26.28 -1.95 -16.20
N ASN A 217 25.60 -2.97 -15.70
CA ASN A 217 24.83 -3.91 -16.49
C ASN A 217 23.34 -3.84 -16.18
N LEU A 218 22.52 -3.93 -17.22
CA LEU A 218 21.10 -4.18 -17.08
C LEU A 218 20.91 -5.60 -16.55
N VAL A 219 20.26 -5.74 -15.41
CA VAL A 219 19.97 -7.06 -14.81
C VAL A 219 18.76 -7.68 -15.50
N GLY A 220 17.74 -6.87 -15.82
CA GLY A 220 16.54 -7.33 -16.50
C GLY A 220 15.25 -6.75 -15.88
N PRO A 221 14.11 -7.34 -16.24
CA PRO A 221 12.83 -6.90 -15.69
C PRO A 221 12.69 -7.23 -14.19
N LEU A 222 11.76 -6.58 -13.52
CA LEU A 222 11.53 -6.68 -12.08
C LEU A 222 11.34 -8.11 -11.55
N ASN A 223 10.76 -9.00 -12.36
CA ASN A 223 10.55 -10.41 -12.01
C ASN A 223 11.85 -11.22 -11.87
N MET A 224 12.99 -10.68 -12.31
CA MET A 224 14.31 -11.30 -12.08
C MET A 224 14.87 -11.00 -10.68
N LEU A 225 14.31 -10.06 -9.95
CA LEU A 225 14.67 -9.90 -8.55
C LEU A 225 14.18 -11.09 -7.72
N SER A 226 14.93 -11.41 -6.66
CA SER A 226 14.43 -12.31 -5.63
C SER A 226 13.13 -11.75 -5.03
N GLU A 227 12.26 -12.63 -4.55
CA GLU A 227 10.97 -12.24 -3.98
C GLU A 227 11.12 -11.28 -2.80
N GLY A 228 12.16 -11.48 -1.96
CA GLY A 228 12.48 -10.55 -0.89
C GLY A 228 12.81 -9.14 -1.39
N LEU A 229 13.61 -9.01 -2.44
CA LEU A 229 13.91 -7.69 -3.03
C LEU A 229 12.68 -7.08 -3.70
N ARG A 230 11.77 -7.88 -4.26
CA ARG A 230 10.48 -7.40 -4.77
C ARG A 230 9.61 -6.84 -3.66
N SER A 231 9.59 -7.48 -2.49
CA SER A 231 8.87 -6.97 -1.31
C SER A 231 9.43 -5.62 -0.84
N ILE A 232 10.75 -5.48 -0.76
CA ILE A 232 11.39 -4.19 -0.43
C ILE A 232 11.09 -3.13 -1.48
N TYR A 233 11.11 -3.49 -2.76
CA TYR A 233 10.73 -2.58 -3.85
C TYR A 233 9.29 -2.10 -3.72
N ALA A 234 8.33 -3.00 -3.41
CA ALA A 234 6.94 -2.65 -3.18
C ALA A 234 6.77 -1.61 -2.06
N LEU A 235 7.44 -1.84 -0.94
CA LEU A 235 7.44 -0.90 0.19
C LEU A 235 8.07 0.44 -0.19
N SER A 236 9.20 0.44 -0.90
CA SER A 236 9.86 1.66 -1.37
C SER A 236 9.00 2.45 -2.37
N LEU A 237 8.25 1.74 -3.23
CA LEU A 237 7.32 2.37 -4.16
C LEU A 237 6.15 3.04 -3.41
N LEU A 238 5.64 2.40 -2.36
CA LEU A 238 4.63 3.01 -1.48
C LEU A 238 5.17 4.26 -0.76
N GLU A 239 6.40 4.21 -0.23
CA GLU A 239 7.02 5.39 0.38
C GLU A 239 7.10 6.54 -0.63
N ALA A 240 7.53 6.26 -1.86
CA ALA A 240 7.62 7.28 -2.91
C ALA A 240 6.24 7.89 -3.25
N TYR A 241 5.18 7.08 -3.28
CA TYR A 241 3.83 7.60 -3.52
C TYR A 241 3.29 8.47 -2.39
N ILE A 242 3.68 8.16 -1.16
CA ILE A 242 3.20 8.85 0.04
C ILE A 242 3.96 10.15 0.30
N ASP A 243 5.19 10.25 -0.19
CA ASP A 243 5.97 11.49 -0.13
C ASP A 243 5.45 12.60 -1.05
N GLU A 244 4.59 12.24 -2.03
CA GLU A 244 3.94 13.26 -2.86
C GLU A 244 3.04 14.16 -2.01
N GLU A 245 3.29 15.45 -2.05
CA GLU A 245 2.55 16.46 -1.31
C GLU A 245 1.08 16.50 -1.75
N ASN A 246 0.18 16.77 -0.80
CA ASN A 246 -1.26 16.95 -1.04
C ASN A 246 -2.09 15.69 -1.34
N THR A 247 -1.77 14.55 -0.79
CA THR A 247 -2.69 13.40 -0.79
C THR A 247 -3.38 13.21 0.55
N LEU A 248 -4.64 12.76 0.55
CA LEU A 248 -5.27 12.26 1.77
C LEU A 248 -4.43 11.10 2.33
N PRO A 249 -4.40 10.94 3.67
CA PRO A 249 -3.84 9.74 4.27
C PRO A 249 -4.44 8.49 3.61
N SER A 250 -3.60 7.55 3.22
CA SER A 250 -4.03 6.32 2.55
C SER A 250 -4.25 5.19 3.54
N ILE A 251 -5.03 4.19 3.16
CA ILE A 251 -5.12 2.93 3.89
C ILE A 251 -4.24 1.91 3.16
N ILE A 252 -3.22 1.42 3.83
CA ILE A 252 -2.28 0.43 3.29
C ILE A 252 -2.57 -0.90 3.95
N MET A 253 -2.98 -1.88 3.15
CA MET A 253 -3.23 -3.25 3.58
C MET A 253 -2.19 -4.16 2.95
N MET A 254 -1.43 -4.88 3.76
CA MET A 254 -0.35 -5.74 3.28
C MET A 254 -0.43 -7.12 3.91
N GLU A 255 -0.36 -8.16 3.09
CA GLU A 255 -0.31 -9.55 3.54
C GLU A 255 1.16 -9.98 3.68
N ASP A 256 1.51 -10.48 4.86
CA ASP A 256 2.80 -11.08 5.21
C ASP A 256 4.01 -10.31 4.63
N PRO A 257 4.27 -9.06 5.08
CA PRO A 257 5.35 -8.24 4.55
C PRO A 257 6.73 -8.89 4.66
N GLU A 258 6.89 -9.84 5.57
CA GLU A 258 8.11 -10.59 5.82
C GLU A 258 8.33 -11.79 4.90
N ILE A 259 7.35 -12.17 4.08
CA ILE A 259 7.45 -13.38 3.28
C ILE A 259 8.68 -13.29 2.34
N TYR A 260 9.49 -14.34 2.34
CA TYR A 260 10.76 -14.43 1.60
C TYR A 260 11.86 -13.44 2.04
N LEU A 261 11.66 -12.65 3.11
CA LEU A 261 12.67 -11.74 3.62
C LEU A 261 13.65 -12.45 4.57
N HIS A 262 14.95 -12.26 4.30
CA HIS A 262 15.97 -12.58 5.29
C HIS A 262 15.78 -11.71 6.56
N PRO A 263 16.11 -12.20 7.76
CA PRO A 263 15.90 -11.46 9.02
C PRO A 263 16.36 -9.99 9.02
N GLN A 264 17.47 -9.68 8.39
CA GLN A 264 17.93 -8.29 8.24
C GLN A 264 16.97 -7.43 7.42
N LEU A 265 16.40 -7.98 6.34
CA LEU A 265 15.43 -7.29 5.50
C LEU A 265 14.06 -7.18 6.18
N GLN A 266 13.69 -8.12 7.06
CA GLN A 266 12.49 -8.02 7.89
C GLN A 266 12.55 -6.79 8.82
N LYS A 267 13.72 -6.50 9.39
CA LYS A 267 13.94 -5.29 10.18
C LYS A 267 13.73 -4.03 9.32
N SER A 268 14.32 -3.99 8.13
CA SER A 268 14.13 -2.86 7.20
C SER A 268 12.66 -2.71 6.79
N ALA A 269 11.94 -3.80 6.53
CA ALA A 269 10.51 -3.77 6.23
C ALA A 269 9.69 -3.19 7.39
N SER A 270 9.99 -3.61 8.63
CA SER A 270 9.34 -3.07 9.84
C SER A 270 9.58 -1.55 9.99
N GLU A 271 10.79 -1.09 9.76
CA GLU A 271 11.12 0.34 9.80
C GLU A 271 10.37 1.14 8.73
N ILE A 272 10.23 0.60 7.51
CA ILE A 272 9.46 1.20 6.43
C ILE A 272 7.97 1.27 6.82
N LEU A 273 7.38 0.17 7.28
CA LEU A 273 5.97 0.13 7.73
C LEU A 273 5.71 1.15 8.84
N TYR A 274 6.64 1.28 9.78
CA TYR A 274 6.56 2.30 10.83
C TYR A 274 6.61 3.72 10.27
N ARG A 275 7.50 4.02 9.29
CA ARG A 275 7.52 5.34 8.64
C ARG A 275 6.22 5.64 7.90
N LEU A 276 5.70 4.65 7.16
CA LEU A 276 4.42 4.74 6.46
C LEU A 276 3.25 5.03 7.41
N SER A 277 3.26 4.42 8.61
CA SER A 277 2.19 4.58 9.60
C SER A 277 2.12 5.98 10.24
N LYS A 278 3.15 6.82 10.07
CA LYS A 278 3.13 8.20 10.60
C LYS A 278 2.13 9.11 9.89
N LYS A 279 1.83 8.83 8.62
CA LYS A 279 0.93 9.64 7.79
C LYS A 279 -0.28 8.85 7.29
N ASN A 280 -0.30 7.53 7.45
CA ASN A 280 -1.27 6.64 6.85
C ASN A 280 -1.78 5.61 7.83
N GLN A 281 -2.93 5.02 7.55
CA GLN A 281 -3.40 3.84 8.26
C GLN A 281 -2.73 2.60 7.64
N VAL A 282 -1.87 1.93 8.38
CA VAL A 282 -1.20 0.70 7.93
C VAL A 282 -1.80 -0.49 8.68
N ILE A 283 -2.25 -1.47 7.93
CA ILE A 283 -2.79 -2.75 8.42
C ILE A 283 -2.03 -3.86 7.70
N PHE A 284 -1.43 -4.77 8.44
CA PHE A 284 -0.77 -5.92 7.82
C PHE A 284 -0.98 -7.19 8.64
N SER A 285 -1.02 -8.33 7.96
CA SER A 285 -0.95 -9.64 8.59
C SER A 285 0.50 -10.06 8.73
N THR A 286 0.83 -10.83 9.76
CA THR A 286 2.18 -11.38 9.92
C THR A 286 2.16 -12.62 10.79
N HIS A 287 3.05 -13.56 10.46
CA HIS A 287 3.42 -14.69 11.28
C HIS A 287 4.86 -14.55 11.82
N SER A 288 5.51 -13.41 11.60
CA SER A 288 6.89 -13.19 12.01
C SER A 288 7.01 -12.58 13.39
N PRO A 289 7.64 -13.25 14.34
CA PRO A 289 7.92 -12.67 15.65
C PRO A 289 8.79 -11.41 15.54
N ASN A 290 9.69 -11.34 14.56
CA ASN A 290 10.55 -10.18 14.34
C ASN A 290 9.77 -8.91 14.01
N LEU A 291 8.59 -9.05 13.39
CA LEU A 291 7.68 -7.92 13.16
C LEU A 291 6.85 -7.63 14.39
N ILE A 292 6.29 -8.65 15.03
CA ILE A 292 5.41 -8.52 16.20
C ILE A 292 6.11 -7.73 17.34
N PHE A 293 7.38 -8.00 17.61
CA PHE A 293 8.13 -7.32 18.68
C PHE A 293 8.30 -5.80 18.50
N ASN A 294 8.13 -5.29 17.31
CA ASN A 294 8.28 -3.86 17.06
C ASN A 294 6.99 -3.07 17.35
N PHE A 295 5.90 -3.76 17.73
CA PHE A 295 4.60 -3.15 17.97
C PHE A 295 4.10 -3.42 19.40
N SER A 296 3.33 -2.48 19.94
CA SER A 296 2.71 -2.63 21.24
C SER A 296 1.47 -3.54 21.15
N SER A 297 1.10 -4.19 22.26
CA SER A 297 -0.11 -5.02 22.35
C SER A 297 -1.39 -4.30 21.88
N ARG A 298 -1.47 -2.97 22.07
CA ARG A 298 -2.60 -2.16 21.58
C ARG A 298 -2.70 -2.09 20.06
N GLN A 299 -1.60 -2.28 19.35
CA GLN A 299 -1.53 -2.26 17.88
C GLN A 299 -1.75 -3.64 17.27
N ILE A 300 -1.60 -4.70 18.06
CA ILE A 300 -1.73 -6.09 17.62
C ILE A 300 -3.19 -6.53 17.76
N ARG A 301 -3.62 -7.33 16.82
CA ARG A 301 -4.91 -8.02 16.79
C ARG A 301 -4.66 -9.48 16.49
N GLU A 302 -4.93 -10.34 17.46
CA GLU A 302 -4.83 -11.77 17.26
C GLU A 302 -6.10 -12.28 16.56
N VAL A 303 -5.92 -13.04 15.50
CA VAL A 303 -7.01 -13.57 14.67
C VAL A 303 -6.99 -15.08 14.79
N VAL A 304 -7.99 -15.65 15.45
CA VAL A 304 -8.08 -17.09 15.71
C VAL A 304 -9.40 -17.66 15.24
N LEU A 305 -9.43 -18.97 15.01
CA LEU A 305 -10.66 -19.71 14.77
C LEU A 305 -11.22 -20.24 16.11
N ASN A 306 -12.49 -19.97 16.38
CA ASN A 306 -13.16 -20.56 17.53
C ASN A 306 -13.53 -22.03 17.25
N GLU A 307 -14.06 -22.72 18.27
CA GLU A 307 -14.48 -24.13 18.17
C GLU A 307 -15.50 -24.43 17.05
N ARG A 308 -16.19 -23.43 16.55
CA ARG A 308 -17.16 -23.52 15.45
C ARG A 308 -16.57 -23.11 14.10
N TYR A 309 -15.25 -22.95 14.02
CA TYR A 309 -14.51 -22.49 12.83
C TYR A 309 -14.91 -21.08 12.33
N PHE A 310 -15.43 -20.22 13.23
CA PHE A 310 -15.62 -18.81 12.93
C PHE A 310 -14.41 -18.01 13.38
N THR A 311 -14.01 -17.08 12.56
CA THR A 311 -12.94 -16.11 12.90
C THR A 311 -13.36 -15.21 14.06
N THR A 312 -12.52 -15.14 15.07
CA THR A 312 -12.65 -14.20 16.20
C THR A 312 -11.39 -13.33 16.27
N ILE A 313 -11.57 -12.10 16.70
CA ILE A 313 -10.47 -11.13 16.83
C ILE A 313 -10.33 -10.78 18.31
N HIS A 314 -9.15 -11.05 18.87
CA HIS A 314 -8.80 -10.67 20.22
C HIS A 314 -8.01 -9.35 20.19
N THR A 315 -8.38 -8.43 21.06
CA THR A 315 -7.69 -7.17 21.30
C THR A 315 -7.00 -7.24 22.66
N GLU A 316 -5.85 -6.61 22.77
CA GLU A 316 -5.09 -6.59 24.06
C GLU A 316 -4.55 -7.97 24.49
N THR A 317 -4.29 -8.86 23.55
CA THR A 317 -3.66 -10.15 23.83
C THR A 317 -2.20 -9.95 24.26
N ASP A 318 -1.72 -10.75 25.19
CA ASP A 318 -0.32 -10.74 25.58
C ASP A 318 0.53 -11.23 24.39
N VAL A 319 1.59 -10.48 24.09
CA VAL A 319 2.53 -10.86 23.00
C VAL A 319 3.10 -12.26 23.24
N ASP A 320 3.24 -12.66 24.50
CA ASP A 320 3.75 -13.97 24.87
C ASP A 320 2.79 -15.10 24.50
N GLU A 321 1.47 -14.88 24.69
CA GLU A 321 0.45 -15.84 24.28
C GLU A 321 0.43 -16.00 22.77
N ILE A 322 0.54 -14.90 22.02
CA ILE A 322 0.60 -14.92 20.55
C ILE A 322 1.80 -15.71 20.05
N LEU A 323 2.96 -15.55 20.69
CA LEU A 323 4.17 -16.27 20.30
C LEU A 323 4.08 -17.76 20.62
N ASP A 324 3.51 -18.11 21.78
CA ASP A 324 3.25 -19.50 22.14
C ASP A 324 2.28 -20.16 21.12
N ASP A 325 1.23 -19.47 20.68
CA ASP A 325 0.28 -19.95 19.66
C ASP A 325 0.91 -20.10 18.28
N LEU A 326 1.85 -19.24 17.91
CA LEU A 326 2.64 -19.34 16.69
C LEU A 326 3.70 -20.44 16.77
N GLY A 327 3.86 -21.08 17.93
CA GLY A 327 4.83 -22.17 18.16
C GLY A 327 6.27 -21.69 18.32
N TYR A 328 6.47 -20.39 18.56
CA TYR A 328 7.81 -19.85 18.81
C TYR A 328 8.17 -19.99 20.28
N THR A 329 9.33 -20.59 20.51
CA THR A 329 9.99 -20.47 21.79
C THR A 329 10.90 -19.25 21.75
N ALA A 330 11.21 -18.67 22.89
CA ALA A 330 12.05 -17.50 22.88
C ALA A 330 13.53 -17.81 22.50
N ASN A 331 13.96 -19.05 22.54
CA ASN A 331 15.22 -19.48 21.93
C ASN A 331 15.23 -19.27 20.40
N ASP A 332 14.08 -19.48 19.77
CA ASP A 332 13.92 -19.26 18.32
C ASP A 332 13.99 -17.78 17.95
N LEU A 333 13.61 -16.91 18.89
CA LEU A 333 13.53 -15.47 18.68
C LEU A 333 14.86 -14.75 18.82
N MET A 334 15.73 -15.24 19.69
CA MET A 334 16.95 -14.50 20.01
C MET A 334 18.17 -14.94 19.22
N ASN A 335 18.17 -16.10 18.57
CA ASN A 335 19.39 -16.69 17.94
C ASN A 335 20.60 -16.68 18.89
N VAL A 336 20.32 -16.66 20.21
CA VAL A 336 21.29 -16.44 21.29
C VAL A 336 21.43 -17.72 22.09
N SER A 337 22.63 -18.20 22.24
CA SER A 337 22.91 -19.39 23.04
C SER A 337 23.15 -19.08 24.51
N PHE A 338 23.43 -17.80 24.82
CA PHE A 338 23.75 -17.37 26.18
C PHE A 338 23.35 -15.91 26.42
N VAL A 339 22.84 -15.60 27.61
CA VAL A 339 22.43 -14.25 27.99
C VAL A 339 23.14 -13.79 29.25
N PHE A 340 23.76 -12.62 29.20
CA PHE A 340 24.21 -11.89 30.37
C PHE A 340 23.13 -10.89 30.79
N ILE A 341 22.66 -10.98 32.01
CA ILE A 341 21.77 -10.01 32.65
C ILE A 341 22.62 -9.13 33.54
N VAL A 342 22.72 -7.85 33.25
CA VAL A 342 23.58 -6.89 33.95
C VAL A 342 22.75 -5.80 34.61
N GLU A 343 23.27 -5.19 35.67
CA GLU A 343 22.54 -4.22 36.49
C GLU A 343 22.26 -2.91 35.73
N GLY A 344 23.24 -2.41 34.99
CA GLY A 344 23.17 -1.10 34.38
C GLY A 344 23.66 -1.03 32.95
N LYS A 345 23.37 0.11 32.29
CA LYS A 345 23.88 0.41 30.94
C LYS A 345 25.41 0.48 30.88
N GLN A 346 26.08 0.84 31.98
CA GLN A 346 27.54 0.88 32.02
C GLN A 346 28.13 -0.52 31.92
N ASP A 347 27.52 -1.49 32.59
CA ASP A 347 27.94 -2.89 32.52
C ASP A 347 27.68 -3.48 31.17
N SER A 348 26.53 -3.16 30.55
CA SER A 348 26.20 -3.55 29.20
C SER A 348 27.20 -3.00 28.17
N ASN A 349 27.81 -1.84 28.40
CA ASN A 349 28.82 -1.27 27.50
C ASN A 349 30.25 -1.80 27.78
N ARG A 350 30.54 -2.19 29.03
CA ARG A 350 31.88 -2.65 29.42
C ARG A 350 32.08 -4.14 29.25
N LEU A 351 31.03 -4.92 29.46
CA LEU A 351 31.09 -6.38 29.35
C LEU A 351 31.52 -6.86 27.97
N PRO A 352 31.06 -6.29 26.85
CA PRO A 352 31.57 -6.64 25.52
C PRO A 352 33.08 -6.50 25.41
N LEU A 353 33.65 -5.41 25.93
CA LEU A 353 35.10 -5.16 25.87
C LEU A 353 35.91 -6.19 26.65
N LEU A 354 35.37 -6.66 27.76
CA LEU A 354 35.99 -7.73 28.55
C LEU A 354 35.90 -9.08 27.84
N LEU A 355 34.73 -9.36 27.24
CA LEU A 355 34.51 -10.60 26.47
C LEU A 355 35.41 -10.65 25.27
N GLU A 356 35.57 -9.55 24.52
CA GLU A 356 36.45 -9.44 23.36
C GLU A 356 37.91 -9.75 23.74
N LYS A 357 38.35 -9.24 24.90
CA LYS A 357 39.71 -9.43 25.35
C LYS A 357 40.05 -10.88 25.70
N TYR A 358 39.07 -11.64 26.22
CA TYR A 358 39.32 -12.98 26.76
C TYR A 358 38.71 -14.11 25.95
N TYR A 359 37.74 -13.80 25.06
CA TYR A 359 36.93 -14.76 24.28
C TYR A 359 36.67 -14.22 22.88
N SER A 360 37.75 -13.94 22.14
CA SER A 360 37.67 -13.36 20.78
C SER A 360 36.89 -14.22 19.78
N GLU A 361 36.82 -15.54 20.02
CA GLU A 361 36.07 -16.50 19.20
C GLU A 361 34.57 -16.32 19.22
N ILE A 362 34.02 -15.54 20.15
CA ILE A 362 32.57 -15.25 20.21
C ILE A 362 32.16 -14.01 19.40
N TYR A 363 33.10 -13.41 18.68
CA TYR A 363 32.86 -12.28 17.80
C TYR A 363 32.86 -12.73 16.34
N ASP A 364 32.00 -12.11 15.51
CA ASP A 364 32.01 -12.29 14.07
C ASP A 364 33.10 -11.44 13.41
N GLU A 365 33.28 -11.60 12.08
CA GLU A 365 34.25 -10.84 11.30
C GLU A 365 33.98 -9.31 11.32
N ASN A 366 32.80 -8.88 11.73
CA ASN A 366 32.39 -7.48 11.85
C ASN A 366 32.50 -6.94 13.29
N GLY A 367 32.97 -7.74 14.24
CA GLY A 367 33.12 -7.37 15.64
C GLY A 367 31.83 -7.39 16.46
N ASN A 368 30.80 -8.11 16.02
CA ASN A 368 29.55 -8.30 16.78
C ASN A 368 29.59 -9.62 17.58
N LEU A 369 29.01 -9.60 18.79
CA LEU A 369 28.87 -10.80 19.61
C LEU A 369 27.97 -11.83 18.88
N GLN A 370 28.52 -13.02 18.68
CA GLN A 370 27.79 -14.15 18.12
C GLN A 370 27.06 -14.93 19.21
N ARG A 371 25.74 -15.11 19.05
CA ARG A 371 24.90 -15.95 19.91
C ARG A 371 24.93 -15.60 21.39
N ILE A 372 25.35 -14.37 21.73
CA ILE A 372 25.37 -13.85 23.12
C ILE A 372 24.61 -12.53 23.15
N SER A 373 23.74 -12.36 24.14
CA SER A 373 23.02 -11.11 24.39
C SER A 373 23.40 -10.56 25.77
N ILE A 374 23.44 -9.23 25.90
CA ILE A 374 23.68 -8.53 27.16
C ILE A 374 22.49 -7.62 27.41
N VAL A 375 21.74 -7.90 28.47
CA VAL A 375 20.49 -7.21 28.82
C VAL A 375 20.67 -6.38 30.05
N PRO A 376 20.67 -5.03 29.98
CA PRO A 376 20.69 -4.16 31.16
C PRO A 376 19.28 -4.04 31.74
N VAL A 377 19.14 -4.30 33.04
CA VAL A 377 17.84 -4.22 33.75
C VAL A 377 17.62 -2.90 34.49
N ASN A 378 18.59 -2.00 34.46
CA ASN A 378 18.55 -0.63 35.00
C ASN A 378 18.23 -0.52 36.51
N SER A 379 18.29 -1.58 37.28
CA SER A 379 18.18 -1.59 38.74
C SER A 379 18.48 -2.97 39.33
N CYS A 380 19.18 -2.99 40.44
CA CYS A 380 19.44 -4.19 41.25
C CYS A 380 18.15 -4.94 41.68
N THR A 381 17.07 -4.20 41.93
CA THR A 381 15.77 -4.76 42.32
C THR A 381 15.10 -5.47 41.12
N ASN A 382 15.32 -4.98 39.92
CA ASN A 382 14.74 -5.54 38.68
C ASN A 382 15.43 -6.83 38.25
N ILE A 383 16.71 -7.06 38.62
CA ILE A 383 17.42 -8.33 38.31
C ILE A 383 16.66 -9.54 38.84
N LYS A 384 16.16 -9.48 40.09
CA LYS A 384 15.36 -10.58 40.64
C LYS A 384 14.03 -10.76 39.95
N THR A 385 13.41 -9.66 39.55
CA THR A 385 12.14 -9.67 38.84
C THR A 385 12.34 -10.23 37.42
N TYR A 386 13.40 -9.84 36.74
CA TYR A 386 13.75 -10.37 35.41
C TYR A 386 14.09 -11.86 35.44
N ALA A 387 14.84 -12.30 36.45
CA ALA A 387 15.18 -13.71 36.62
C ALA A 387 14.00 -14.60 37.04
N ASN A 388 12.98 -14.02 37.69
CA ASN A 388 11.73 -14.68 38.04
C ASN A 388 10.62 -14.54 36.99
N LEU A 389 10.83 -13.74 35.98
CA LEU A 389 9.89 -13.70 34.86
C LEU A 389 9.75 -15.13 34.28
N LYS A 390 8.53 -15.64 34.31
CA LYS A 390 8.10 -16.89 33.67
C LYS A 390 8.78 -17.14 32.30
N TYR A 391 9.19 -16.09 31.69
CA TYR A 391 9.87 -15.92 30.43
C TYR A 391 11.31 -16.47 30.44
N ILE A 392 12.20 -15.99 31.29
CA ILE A 392 13.60 -16.44 31.31
C ILE A 392 13.69 -17.90 31.74
N ASN A 393 12.82 -18.34 32.67
CA ASN A 393 12.78 -19.74 33.10
C ASN A 393 12.16 -20.70 32.06
N LYS A 394 11.30 -20.21 31.15
CA LYS A 394 10.83 -20.98 29.98
C LYS A 394 11.86 -20.98 28.85
N LEU A 395 12.69 -19.94 28.77
CA LEU A 395 13.56 -19.61 27.65
C LEU A 395 14.90 -20.30 27.66
N TYR A 396 15.52 -20.33 28.86
CA TYR A 396 16.89 -20.77 28.99
C TYR A 396 16.96 -21.88 30.04
N LEU A 397 17.69 -22.95 29.72
CA LEU A 397 18.19 -23.89 30.70
C LEU A 397 19.01 -23.07 31.69
N LYS A 398 19.05 -23.46 32.99
CA LYS A 398 19.74 -22.75 34.05
C LYS A 398 21.18 -22.37 33.72
N ASP A 399 21.81 -23.09 32.81
CA ASP A 399 23.20 -22.92 32.40
C ASP A 399 23.37 -21.98 31.16
N GLN A 400 22.31 -21.39 30.66
CA GLN A 400 22.32 -20.50 29.47
C GLN A 400 22.22 -19.01 29.79
N PHE A 401 22.16 -18.64 31.05
CA PHE A 401 22.22 -17.24 31.46
C PHE A 401 23.07 -17.02 32.69
N LEU A 402 23.70 -15.86 32.79
CA LEU A 402 24.47 -15.41 33.94
C LEU A 402 23.99 -14.01 34.35
N MET A 403 23.66 -13.88 35.64
CA MET A 403 23.35 -12.57 36.23
C MET A 403 24.60 -11.99 36.85
N ILE A 404 24.93 -10.76 36.47
CA ILE A 404 26.05 -10.00 37.04
C ILE A 404 25.46 -8.83 37.79
N ARG A 405 25.81 -8.75 39.08
CA ARG A 405 25.35 -7.74 40.01
C ARG A 405 26.54 -7.04 40.63
N ASP A 406 26.42 -5.73 40.82
CA ASP A 406 27.40 -4.97 41.62
C ASP A 406 27.38 -5.42 43.11
N SER A 407 28.53 -5.42 43.72
CA SER A 407 28.71 -5.82 45.12
C SER A 407 28.37 -4.72 46.10
N ASP A 408 27.87 -3.59 45.64
CA ASP A 408 27.57 -2.44 46.47
C ASP A 408 26.26 -2.63 47.25
N GLY A 409 26.33 -3.34 48.37
CA GLY A 409 25.27 -3.44 49.37
C GLY A 409 24.94 -4.82 49.82
#